data_ea1684efe46d356f78b6a2d730ded238
#
_entry.id   ea1684efe46d356f78b6a2d730ded238
#
_cell.length_a   1.000
_cell.length_b   1.000
_cell.length_c   1.000
_cell.angle_alpha   90.00
_cell.angle_beta   90.00
_cell.angle_gamma   90.00
#
_symmetry.space_group_name_H-M   'P 1'
#
loop_
_entity.id
_entity.type
_entity.pdbx_description
1 polymer ?
#
loop_
_entity_poly.entity_id
_entity_poly.type
_entity_poly.pdbx_seq_one_letter_code
_entity_poly.pdbx_strand_id
1 'polypeptide(L)'
;MQPNWSSKRDLLLFRNKIAGWQEAYIGRLNKEYIELLRGDGSEADKFWELCKRIREDRRCAGVQISMRGSDPLPIICRMINEGVITLGDLDEFSEELREAVATITEPHKDI
;
A
#
# COMPACT_ATOMS: atom_id res chain seq x y z
N MET A 1 8.40 -21.01 19.10
CA MET A 1 7.87 -19.66 19.02
C MET A 1 8.22 -19.04 17.69
N GLN A 2 7.27 -18.42 17.05
CA GLN A 2 7.52 -17.78 15.77
C GLN A 2 8.42 -16.57 15.92
N PRO A 3 9.35 -16.40 15.00
CA PRO A 3 10.09 -15.15 14.96
C PRO A 3 9.12 -13.99 14.78
N ASN A 4 9.32 -12.96 15.53
CA ASN A 4 8.49 -11.77 15.39
C ASN A 4 9.33 -10.70 14.73
N TRP A 5 9.12 -10.52 13.43
CA TRP A 5 9.87 -9.56 12.65
C TRP A 5 9.55 -8.12 13.04
N SER A 6 8.43 -7.92 13.73
CA SER A 6 7.99 -6.60 14.14
C SER A 6 7.96 -6.52 15.63
N SER A 7 8.57 -5.49 16.18
CA SER A 7 8.50 -5.22 17.60
C SER A 7 7.15 -4.60 17.94
N LYS A 8 6.86 -4.53 19.24
CA LYS A 8 5.66 -3.84 19.68
C LYS A 8 5.69 -2.37 19.24
N ARG A 9 6.89 -1.77 19.28
CA ARG A 9 7.06 -0.40 18.81
C ARG A 9 6.71 -0.28 17.31
N ASP A 10 7.14 -1.26 16.52
CA ASP A 10 6.82 -1.26 15.09
C ASP A 10 5.33 -1.35 14.85
N LEU A 11 4.63 -2.15 15.63
CA LEU A 11 3.18 -2.28 15.47
C LEU A 11 2.48 -0.95 15.77
N LEU A 12 2.89 -0.29 16.85
CA LEU A 12 2.31 1.00 17.22
C LEU A 12 2.61 2.05 16.13
N LEU A 13 3.84 2.05 15.64
CA LEU A 13 4.23 2.98 14.60
C LEU A 13 3.41 2.74 13.33
N PHE A 14 3.24 1.48 12.96
CA PHE A 14 2.44 1.13 11.80
C PHE A 14 1.01 1.65 11.94
N ARG A 15 0.41 1.44 13.10
CA ARG A 15 -0.95 1.91 13.33
C ARG A 15 -1.08 3.42 13.24
N ASN A 16 -0.01 4.12 13.60
CA ASN A 16 -0.01 5.57 13.51
C ASN A 16 0.17 6.07 12.09
N LYS A 17 0.86 5.30 11.24
CA LYS A 17 1.20 5.75 9.89
C LYS A 17 0.24 5.30 8.83
N ILE A 18 -0.50 4.20 9.08
CA ILE A 18 -1.27 3.57 8.01
C ILE A 18 -2.32 4.50 7.41
N ALA A 19 -2.99 5.28 8.24
CA ALA A 19 -4.04 6.17 7.74
C ALA A 19 -3.46 7.22 6.80
N GLY A 20 -2.28 7.79 7.13
CA GLY A 20 -1.64 8.76 6.27
C GLY A 20 -1.16 8.17 4.96
N TRP A 21 -0.62 6.96 5.03
CA TRP A 21 -0.18 6.26 3.83
C TRP A 21 -1.35 6.01 2.87
N GLN A 22 -2.49 5.56 3.44
CA GLN A 22 -3.66 5.30 2.62
C GLN A 22 -4.25 6.59 2.06
N GLU A 23 -4.26 7.64 2.86
CA GLU A 23 -4.75 8.93 2.39
C GLU A 23 -3.93 9.44 1.20
N ALA A 24 -2.61 9.34 1.31
CA ALA A 24 -1.74 9.78 0.23
C ALA A 24 -1.92 8.94 -1.03
N TYR A 25 -2.06 7.62 -0.86
CA TYR A 25 -2.25 6.74 -1.99
C TYR A 25 -3.58 6.99 -2.69
N ILE A 26 -4.66 7.12 -1.91
CA ILE A 26 -5.97 7.41 -2.48
C ILE A 26 -5.95 8.76 -3.20
N GLY A 27 -5.20 9.72 -2.66
CA GLY A 27 -5.03 11.01 -3.34
C GLY A 27 -4.39 10.86 -4.72
N ARG A 28 -3.39 9.97 -4.84
CA ARG A 28 -2.79 9.70 -6.14
C ARG A 28 -3.79 9.04 -7.09
N LEU A 29 -4.58 8.10 -6.57
CA LEU A 29 -5.61 7.46 -7.39
C LEU A 29 -6.64 8.48 -7.87
N ASN A 30 -7.03 9.39 -7.00
CA ASN A 30 -8.01 10.42 -7.38
C ASN A 30 -7.51 11.28 -8.52
N LYS A 31 -6.21 11.59 -8.55
CA LYS A 31 -5.64 12.33 -9.66
C LYS A 31 -5.74 11.54 -10.97
N GLU A 32 -5.50 10.24 -10.90
CA GLU A 32 -5.63 9.39 -12.08
C GLU A 32 -7.09 9.34 -12.54
N TYR A 33 -8.03 9.27 -11.60
CA TYR A 33 -9.45 9.27 -11.94
C TYR A 33 -9.86 10.57 -12.62
N ILE A 34 -9.34 11.69 -12.13
CA ILE A 34 -9.63 12.99 -12.75
C ILE A 34 -9.13 12.99 -14.19
N GLU A 35 -7.93 12.50 -14.45
CA GLU A 35 -7.40 12.44 -15.80
C GLU A 35 -8.24 11.53 -16.69
N LEU A 36 -8.69 10.41 -16.16
CA LEU A 36 -9.56 9.51 -16.91
C LEU A 36 -10.84 10.22 -17.31
N LEU A 37 -11.44 10.96 -16.39
CA LEU A 37 -12.70 11.66 -16.67
C LEU A 37 -12.51 12.84 -17.61
N ARG A 38 -11.32 13.43 -17.65
CA ARG A 38 -11.02 14.53 -18.55
C ARG A 38 -10.69 14.07 -19.96
N GLY A 39 -10.41 12.78 -20.14
CA GLY A 39 -9.99 12.25 -21.41
C GLY A 39 -11.10 12.27 -22.46
N ASP A 40 -10.72 11.86 -23.66
CA ASP A 40 -11.68 11.72 -24.75
C ASP A 40 -12.50 10.45 -24.58
N GLY A 41 -13.67 10.44 -25.18
CA GLY A 41 -14.54 9.27 -25.10
C GLY A 41 -15.92 9.68 -24.63
N SER A 42 -16.85 8.73 -24.70
CA SER A 42 -18.21 9.02 -24.27
C SER A 42 -18.29 9.08 -22.76
N GLU A 43 -19.30 9.78 -22.27
CA GLU A 43 -19.52 9.85 -20.83
C GLU A 43 -19.77 8.47 -20.24
N ALA A 44 -20.54 7.64 -20.95
CA ALA A 44 -20.81 6.29 -20.46
C ALA A 44 -19.53 5.45 -20.37
N ASP A 45 -18.66 5.53 -21.37
CA ASP A 45 -17.42 4.78 -21.36
C ASP A 45 -16.55 5.20 -20.19
N LYS A 46 -16.46 6.51 -19.92
CA LYS A 46 -15.68 7.01 -18.82
C LYS A 46 -16.25 6.53 -17.49
N PHE A 47 -17.55 6.56 -17.34
CA PHE A 47 -18.22 6.15 -16.10
C PHE A 47 -17.91 4.68 -15.79
N TRP A 48 -18.07 3.82 -16.79
CA TRP A 48 -17.87 2.39 -16.57
C TRP A 48 -16.40 2.05 -16.40
N GLU A 49 -15.52 2.76 -17.08
CA GLU A 49 -14.08 2.56 -16.89
C GLU A 49 -13.69 2.97 -15.47
N LEU A 50 -14.23 4.07 -14.97
CA LEU A 50 -13.96 4.50 -13.60
C LEU A 50 -14.46 3.47 -12.59
N CYS A 51 -15.66 2.93 -12.81
CA CYS A 51 -16.20 1.89 -11.95
C CYS A 51 -15.27 0.68 -11.88
N LYS A 52 -14.75 0.27 -13.04
CA LYS A 52 -13.83 -0.85 -13.12
C LYS A 52 -12.55 -0.56 -12.35
N ARG A 53 -11.98 0.64 -12.54
CA ARG A 53 -10.76 1.05 -11.86
C ARG A 53 -10.95 1.07 -10.36
N ILE A 54 -12.05 1.62 -9.90
CA ILE A 54 -12.30 1.69 -8.46
C ILE A 54 -12.45 0.29 -7.89
N ARG A 55 -13.12 -0.61 -8.60
CA ARG A 55 -13.28 -1.99 -8.14
C ARG A 55 -11.94 -2.68 -7.97
N GLU A 56 -11.04 -2.47 -8.93
CA GLU A 56 -9.70 -3.04 -8.86
C GLU A 56 -8.87 -2.40 -7.76
N ASP A 57 -8.94 -1.07 -7.66
CA ASP A 57 -8.12 -0.34 -6.71
C ASP A 57 -8.54 -0.62 -5.26
N ARG A 58 -9.80 -0.94 -5.03
CA ARG A 58 -10.28 -1.25 -3.69
C ARG A 58 -9.61 -2.48 -3.09
N ARG A 59 -9.04 -3.33 -3.92
CA ARG A 59 -8.34 -4.53 -3.45
C ARG A 59 -6.93 -4.21 -2.99
N CYS A 60 -6.44 -3.02 -3.28
CA CYS A 60 -5.09 -2.62 -2.93
C CYS A 60 -4.99 -2.30 -1.44
N ALA A 61 -3.85 -2.63 -0.84
CA ALA A 61 -3.63 -2.34 0.58
C ALA A 61 -3.64 -0.85 0.88
N GLY A 62 -3.37 -0.02 -0.13
CA GLY A 62 -3.43 1.43 0.04
C GLY A 62 -4.84 1.96 0.18
N VAL A 63 -5.85 1.16 -0.16
CA VAL A 63 -7.25 1.56 -0.05
C VAL A 63 -7.90 0.89 1.15
N GLN A 64 -7.71 -0.40 1.31
CA GLN A 64 -8.29 -1.10 2.45
C GLN A 64 -7.42 -2.29 2.84
N ILE A 65 -7.39 -2.58 4.13
CA ILE A 65 -6.66 -3.72 4.65
C ILE A 65 -7.51 -4.40 5.70
N SER A 66 -7.16 -5.65 6.00
CA SER A 66 -7.75 -6.38 7.10
C SER A 66 -6.64 -6.64 8.11
N MET A 67 -6.76 -6.04 9.29
CA MET A 67 -5.79 -6.22 10.35
C MET A 67 -6.21 -7.39 11.22
N ARG A 68 -5.78 -8.56 10.82
CA ARG A 68 -6.01 -9.76 11.62
C ARG A 68 -4.67 -10.19 12.21
N GLY A 69 -4.55 -10.09 13.48
CA GLY A 69 -3.30 -10.43 14.12
C GLY A 69 -2.46 -9.19 14.36
N SER A 70 -1.28 -9.41 14.90
CA SER A 70 -0.47 -8.33 15.42
C SER A 70 0.78 -8.03 14.61
N ASP A 71 1.01 -8.75 13.52
CA ASP A 71 2.23 -8.56 12.74
C ASP A 71 1.96 -7.73 11.49
N PRO A 72 2.47 -6.49 11.42
CA PRO A 72 2.26 -5.66 10.24
C PRO A 72 3.15 -6.03 9.06
N LEU A 73 4.13 -6.92 9.25
CA LEU A 73 5.11 -7.20 8.18
C LEU A 73 4.48 -7.61 6.86
N PRO A 74 3.53 -8.56 6.82
CA PRO A 74 2.96 -8.95 5.52
C PRO A 74 2.24 -7.79 4.82
N ILE A 75 1.57 -6.94 5.59
CA ILE A 75 0.85 -5.81 5.03
C ILE A 75 1.83 -4.79 4.48
N ILE A 76 2.92 -4.52 5.22
CA ILE A 76 3.94 -3.58 4.76
C ILE A 76 4.57 -4.07 3.46
N CYS A 77 4.90 -5.37 3.39
CA CYS A 77 5.47 -5.93 2.16
C CYS A 77 4.50 -5.78 0.99
N ARG A 78 3.22 -6.02 1.23
CA ARG A 78 2.22 -5.86 0.20
C ARG A 78 2.13 -4.41 -0.25
N MET A 79 2.19 -3.46 0.68
CA MET A 79 2.15 -2.04 0.34
C MET A 79 3.36 -1.63 -0.49
N ILE A 80 4.55 -2.16 -0.19
CA ILE A 80 5.74 -1.90 -0.98
C ILE A 80 5.54 -2.45 -2.41
N ASN A 81 5.10 -3.70 -2.51
CA ASN A 81 4.92 -4.34 -3.81
C ASN A 81 3.87 -3.65 -4.66
N GLU A 82 2.85 -3.08 -4.04
CA GLU A 82 1.78 -2.40 -4.75
C GLU A 82 2.08 -0.92 -4.99
N GLY A 83 3.23 -0.45 -4.55
CA GLY A 83 3.62 0.93 -4.80
C GLY A 83 2.97 1.96 -3.88
N VAL A 84 2.38 1.51 -2.78
CA VAL A 84 1.75 2.42 -1.83
C VAL A 84 2.79 3.22 -1.07
N ILE A 85 3.84 2.55 -0.62
CA ILE A 85 4.95 3.16 0.10
C ILE A 85 6.26 2.65 -0.48
N THR A 86 7.36 3.27 -0.06
CA THR A 86 8.70 2.86 -0.47
C THR A 86 9.47 2.38 0.75
N LEU A 87 10.62 1.75 0.51
CA LEU A 87 11.48 1.34 1.62
C LEU A 87 11.92 2.54 2.45
N GLY A 88 12.08 3.71 1.81
CA GLY A 88 12.45 4.92 2.53
C GLY A 88 11.40 5.36 3.53
N ASP A 89 10.14 4.98 3.30
CA ASP A 89 9.07 5.34 4.23
C ASP A 89 9.15 4.56 5.54
N LEU A 90 10.05 3.59 5.63
CA LEU A 90 10.20 2.75 6.81
C LEU A 90 11.34 3.19 7.73
N ASP A 91 11.87 4.39 7.53
CA ASP A 91 13.04 4.86 8.26
C ASP A 91 12.93 4.79 9.77
N GLU A 92 11.73 4.99 10.29
CA GLU A 92 11.52 5.01 11.73
C GLU A 92 11.28 3.63 12.33
N PHE A 93 11.10 2.62 11.48
CA PHE A 93 10.87 1.26 11.96
C PHE A 93 12.19 0.60 12.36
N SER A 94 12.10 -0.50 13.09
CA SER A 94 13.27 -1.21 13.54
C SER A 94 14.10 -1.71 12.36
N GLU A 95 15.39 -1.90 12.60
CA GLU A 95 16.27 -2.42 11.58
C GLU A 95 15.84 -3.83 11.15
N GLU A 96 15.40 -4.62 12.12
CA GLU A 96 14.95 -5.98 11.84
C GLU A 96 13.79 -5.99 10.87
N LEU A 97 12.81 -5.11 11.08
CA LEU A 97 11.67 -5.03 10.18
C LEU A 97 12.09 -4.54 8.81
N ARG A 98 12.93 -3.50 8.77
CA ARG A 98 13.37 -2.94 7.49
C ARG A 98 14.13 -3.98 6.67
N GLU A 99 15.00 -4.74 7.32
CA GLU A 99 15.75 -5.78 6.62
C GLU A 99 14.85 -6.91 6.13
N ALA A 100 13.89 -7.30 6.96
CA ALA A 100 12.94 -8.35 6.56
C ALA A 100 12.14 -7.92 5.35
N VAL A 101 11.64 -6.69 5.34
CA VAL A 101 10.88 -6.16 4.21
C VAL A 101 11.75 -6.12 2.96
N ALA A 102 12.96 -5.61 3.07
CA ALA A 102 13.85 -5.52 1.93
C ALA A 102 14.13 -6.90 1.34
N THR A 103 14.38 -7.88 2.21
CA THR A 103 14.66 -9.24 1.76
C THR A 103 13.46 -9.85 1.05
N ILE A 104 12.27 -9.67 1.61
CA ILE A 104 11.06 -10.28 1.06
C ILE A 104 10.67 -9.63 -0.27
N THR A 105 10.85 -8.32 -0.39
CA THR A 105 10.41 -7.59 -1.59
C THR A 105 11.48 -7.48 -2.67
N GLU A 106 12.74 -7.65 -2.31
CA GLU A 106 13.85 -7.46 -3.24
C GLU A 106 13.81 -8.37 -4.47
N PRO A 107 13.42 -9.65 -4.35
CA PRO A 107 13.42 -10.52 -5.54
C PRO A 107 12.61 -10.01 -6.70
N HIS A 108 11.69 -9.11 -6.45
CA HIS A 108 10.86 -8.56 -7.52
C HIS A 108 11.59 -7.55 -8.39
N LYS A 109 12.82 -7.20 -8.01
CA LYS A 109 13.60 -6.22 -8.76
C LYS A 109 14.59 -6.84 -9.71
N ASP A 110 14.82 -8.12 -9.57
CA ASP A 110 15.93 -8.78 -10.28
C ASP A 110 15.51 -9.47 -11.56
N ILE A 111 14.61 -8.90 -12.28
CA ILE A 111 14.13 -9.57 -13.48
C ILE A 111 14.53 -8.85 -14.75
#